data_1dc166218297fbf56876a33349a77bf1
#
_entry.id   1dc166218297fbf56876a33349a77bf1
#
_cell.length_a   1.000
_cell.length_b   1.000
_cell.length_c   1.000
_cell.angle_alpha   90.00
_cell.angle_beta   90.00
_cell.angle_gamma   90.00
#
_symmetry.space_group_name_H-M   'P 1'
#
loop_
_entity.id
_entity.type
_entity.pdbx_description
1 polymer ?
#
loop_
_entity_poly.entity_id
_entity_poly.type
_entity_poly.pdbx_seq_one_letter_code
_entity_poly.pdbx_strand_id
1 'polypeptide(L)'
;VKAEPRPFFYPKFVRLLRGYRSADFFSDLSAGLTVGIIALPLAIGFGIASGVTPGQGLWTAIIGGLLISLLGGSRHQIGGPTGAFVSVLAAVLFLRRMEGVTQVRLLTAENDTETGANAVRGKDVPPGVVLFRFEGPLLFAAAEKLEFALRAHTGKPRIIILRMRHVPMMDATGMKALEVAWEKMNRDGVSVLVTAIQPQPMKVMFESGLVDRIGMDNFCPDIDDALNRARKILGVEWDGGK
;
A
#
# COMPACT_ATOMS: atom_id res chain seq x y z
N VAL A 1 -46.88 -18.95 21.92
CA VAL A 1 -46.86 -18.43 20.51
C VAL A 1 -45.63 -19.02 19.86
N LYS A 2 -45.83 -20.05 19.00
CA LYS A 2 -44.74 -20.67 18.22
C LYS A 2 -44.28 -19.64 17.17
N ALA A 3 -43.06 -19.14 17.31
CA ALA A 3 -42.38 -18.36 16.28
C ALA A 3 -42.08 -19.30 15.09
N GLU A 4 -42.76 -19.10 13.98
CA GLU A 4 -42.39 -19.78 12.73
C GLU A 4 -40.99 -19.40 12.30
N PRO A 5 -40.17 -20.35 11.82
CA PRO A 5 -38.83 -20.07 11.33
C PRO A 5 -38.94 -19.12 10.12
N ARG A 6 -38.49 -17.89 10.30
CA ARG A 6 -38.44 -16.91 9.19
C ARG A 6 -37.36 -17.36 8.22
N PRO A 7 -37.66 -17.50 6.92
CA PRO A 7 -36.63 -17.82 5.94
C PRO A 7 -35.52 -16.78 5.99
N PHE A 8 -34.28 -17.23 5.91
CA PHE A 8 -33.07 -16.43 6.08
C PHE A 8 -32.99 -15.22 5.11
N PHE A 9 -33.70 -15.30 3.99
CA PHE A 9 -33.81 -14.23 3.00
C PHE A 9 -35.26 -14.11 2.49
N TYR A 10 -35.92 -13.00 2.83
CA TYR A 10 -37.25 -12.67 2.34
C TYR A 10 -37.23 -11.27 1.70
N PRO A 11 -37.27 -11.18 0.34
CA PRO A 11 -37.26 -9.89 -0.34
C PRO A 11 -38.44 -9.03 0.09
N LYS A 12 -38.18 -7.80 0.54
CA LYS A 12 -39.27 -6.87 0.96
C LYS A 12 -40.27 -6.56 -0.14
N PHE A 13 -39.86 -6.65 -1.40
CA PHE A 13 -40.71 -6.44 -2.56
C PHE A 13 -42.00 -7.28 -2.49
N VAL A 14 -41.90 -8.58 -2.16
CA VAL A 14 -43.07 -9.48 -2.05
C VAL A 14 -44.03 -9.03 -0.93
N ARG A 15 -43.48 -8.47 0.16
CA ARG A 15 -44.29 -7.97 1.27
C ARG A 15 -44.96 -6.63 0.96
N LEU A 16 -44.33 -5.78 0.15
CA LEU A 16 -44.82 -4.47 -0.24
C LEU A 16 -45.98 -4.56 -1.26
N LEU A 17 -46.01 -5.58 -2.10
CA LEU A 17 -47.10 -5.82 -3.06
C LEU A 17 -48.45 -6.06 -2.36
N ARG A 18 -48.43 -6.57 -1.10
CA ARG A 18 -49.65 -6.73 -0.32
C ARG A 18 -50.08 -5.37 0.26
N GLY A 19 -50.98 -4.69 -0.43
CA GLY A 19 -51.52 -3.39 -0.01
C GLY A 19 -51.01 -2.20 -0.83
N TYR A 20 -50.35 -2.47 -1.98
CA TYR A 20 -49.91 -1.45 -2.92
C TYR A 20 -51.11 -0.83 -3.65
N ARG A 21 -51.25 0.49 -3.61
CA ARG A 21 -52.40 1.23 -4.14
C ARG A 21 -52.05 1.79 -5.53
N SER A 22 -53.05 1.96 -6.39
CA SER A 22 -52.84 2.56 -7.72
C SER A 22 -52.28 3.98 -7.67
N ALA A 23 -52.65 4.75 -6.65
CA ALA A 23 -52.08 6.09 -6.44
C ALA A 23 -50.57 6.04 -6.14
N ASP A 24 -50.12 5.06 -5.35
CA ASP A 24 -48.72 4.85 -5.01
C ASP A 24 -47.91 4.46 -6.27
N PHE A 25 -48.53 3.67 -7.18
CA PHE A 25 -47.92 3.31 -8.45
C PHE A 25 -47.60 4.51 -9.35
N PHE A 26 -48.51 5.44 -9.51
CA PHE A 26 -48.28 6.63 -10.34
C PHE A 26 -47.23 7.56 -9.72
N SER A 27 -47.22 7.67 -8.40
CA SER A 27 -46.16 8.42 -7.66
C SER A 27 -44.79 7.80 -7.85
N ASP A 28 -44.69 6.48 -7.67
CA ASP A 28 -43.43 5.74 -7.82
C ASP A 28 -42.94 5.74 -9.26
N LEU A 29 -43.86 5.64 -10.23
CA LEU A 29 -43.54 5.72 -11.65
C LEU A 29 -42.95 7.08 -12.05
N SER A 30 -43.55 8.17 -11.57
CA SER A 30 -43.04 9.52 -11.85
C SER A 30 -41.68 9.77 -11.20
N ALA A 31 -41.50 9.31 -9.96
CA ALA A 31 -40.21 9.39 -9.26
C ALA A 31 -39.15 8.54 -9.96
N GLY A 32 -39.50 7.29 -10.38
CA GLY A 32 -38.60 6.40 -11.10
C GLY A 32 -38.19 6.96 -12.48
N LEU A 33 -39.10 7.60 -13.19
CA LEU A 33 -38.79 8.25 -14.45
C LEU A 33 -37.82 9.42 -14.29
N THR A 34 -38.05 10.26 -13.28
CA THR A 34 -37.16 11.38 -12.97
C THR A 34 -35.74 10.91 -12.63
N VAL A 35 -35.66 9.90 -11.76
CA VAL A 35 -34.35 9.33 -11.38
C VAL A 35 -33.69 8.63 -12.56
N GLY A 36 -34.47 7.91 -13.40
CA GLY A 36 -33.98 7.26 -14.60
C GLY A 36 -33.31 8.25 -15.57
N ILE A 37 -33.97 9.38 -15.84
CA ILE A 37 -33.41 10.43 -16.72
C ILE A 37 -32.09 10.97 -16.16
N ILE A 38 -31.99 11.21 -14.85
CA ILE A 38 -30.76 11.70 -14.22
C ILE A 38 -29.66 10.62 -14.22
N ALA A 39 -30.02 9.35 -14.10
CA ALA A 39 -29.09 8.23 -14.05
C ALA A 39 -28.46 7.89 -15.42
N LEU A 40 -29.12 8.21 -16.55
CA LEU A 40 -28.62 7.89 -17.90
C LEU A 40 -27.21 8.46 -18.18
N PRO A 41 -26.98 9.78 -18.07
CA PRO A 41 -25.64 10.33 -18.34
C PRO A 41 -24.59 9.81 -17.35
N LEU A 42 -24.99 9.52 -16.11
CA LEU A 42 -24.12 8.97 -15.09
C LEU A 42 -23.69 7.53 -15.43
N ALA A 43 -24.63 6.67 -15.85
CA ALA A 43 -24.37 5.30 -16.25
C ALA A 43 -23.46 5.22 -17.49
N ILE A 44 -23.68 6.11 -18.46
CA ILE A 44 -22.83 6.23 -19.65
C ILE A 44 -21.42 6.69 -19.25
N GLY A 45 -21.31 7.73 -18.42
CA GLY A 45 -20.03 8.26 -17.96
C GLY A 45 -19.19 7.22 -17.21
N PHE A 46 -19.81 6.45 -16.31
CA PHE A 46 -19.11 5.37 -15.61
C PHE A 46 -18.74 4.21 -16.52
N GLY A 47 -19.58 3.90 -17.52
CA GLY A 47 -19.24 2.91 -18.54
C GLY A 47 -17.96 3.29 -19.27
N ILE A 48 -17.90 4.51 -19.78
CA ILE A 48 -16.71 5.04 -20.48
C ILE A 48 -15.49 5.06 -19.56
N ALA A 49 -15.63 5.55 -18.33
CA ALA A 49 -14.56 5.60 -17.35
C ALA A 49 -14.03 4.21 -16.96
N SER A 50 -14.87 3.17 -17.05
CA SER A 50 -14.49 1.78 -16.81
C SER A 50 -13.93 1.06 -18.05
N GLY A 51 -13.78 1.75 -19.18
CA GLY A 51 -13.24 1.19 -20.42
C GLY A 51 -14.22 0.33 -21.19
N VAL A 52 -15.52 0.39 -20.90
CA VAL A 52 -16.58 -0.32 -21.64
C VAL A 52 -17.37 0.63 -22.53
N THR A 53 -18.17 0.09 -23.45
CA THR A 53 -19.00 0.91 -24.33
C THR A 53 -20.13 1.59 -23.55
N PRO A 54 -20.60 2.78 -24.00
CA PRO A 54 -21.75 3.47 -23.39
C PRO A 54 -22.98 2.60 -23.22
N GLY A 55 -23.27 1.76 -24.19
CA GLY A 55 -24.38 0.81 -24.14
C GLY A 55 -24.25 -0.24 -23.06
N GLN A 56 -23.03 -0.77 -22.85
CA GLN A 56 -22.76 -1.73 -21.76
C GLN A 56 -22.91 -1.08 -20.39
N GLY A 57 -22.46 0.18 -20.22
CA GLY A 57 -22.67 0.95 -19.00
C GLY A 57 -24.15 1.13 -18.68
N LEU A 58 -24.96 1.43 -19.70
CA LEU A 58 -26.40 1.58 -19.56
C LEU A 58 -27.09 0.28 -19.15
N TRP A 59 -26.79 -0.83 -19.85
CA TRP A 59 -27.32 -2.15 -19.50
C TRP A 59 -26.95 -2.59 -18.09
N THR A 60 -25.73 -2.32 -17.67
CA THR A 60 -25.28 -2.61 -16.30
C THR A 60 -26.09 -1.84 -15.27
N ALA A 61 -26.39 -0.56 -15.53
CA ALA A 61 -27.19 0.26 -14.62
C ALA A 61 -28.65 -0.22 -14.55
N ILE A 62 -29.24 -0.62 -15.68
CA ILE A 62 -30.62 -1.15 -15.75
C ILE A 62 -30.73 -2.47 -14.98
N ILE A 63 -29.85 -3.44 -15.28
CA ILE A 63 -29.90 -4.76 -14.66
C ILE A 63 -29.53 -4.66 -13.17
N GLY A 64 -28.48 -3.93 -12.84
CA GLY A 64 -28.04 -3.73 -11.46
C GLY A 64 -29.10 -3.00 -10.63
N GLY A 65 -29.68 -1.93 -11.14
CA GLY A 65 -30.78 -1.20 -10.50
C GLY A 65 -32.00 -2.07 -10.26
N LEU A 66 -32.39 -2.89 -11.26
CA LEU A 66 -33.48 -3.84 -11.13
C LEU A 66 -33.23 -4.88 -10.04
N LEU A 67 -32.04 -5.50 -10.03
CA LEU A 67 -31.69 -6.50 -9.02
C LEU A 67 -31.64 -5.90 -7.61
N ILE A 68 -31.05 -4.72 -7.45
CA ILE A 68 -31.00 -4.02 -6.17
C ILE A 68 -32.42 -3.70 -5.67
N SER A 69 -33.30 -3.24 -6.56
CA SER A 69 -34.67 -2.92 -6.21
C SER A 69 -35.51 -4.15 -5.85
N LEU A 70 -35.33 -5.27 -6.55
CA LEU A 70 -36.04 -6.53 -6.28
C LEU A 70 -35.55 -7.22 -4.99
N LEU A 71 -34.24 -7.21 -4.75
CA LEU A 71 -33.62 -7.91 -3.63
C LEU A 71 -33.40 -7.00 -2.42
N GLY A 72 -33.48 -5.69 -2.60
CA GLY A 72 -33.24 -4.70 -1.57
C GLY A 72 -34.26 -4.71 -0.43
N GLY A 73 -33.83 -4.17 0.70
CA GLY A 73 -34.62 -4.15 1.92
C GLY A 73 -35.17 -2.78 2.35
N SER A 74 -34.96 -1.71 1.58
CA SER A 74 -35.41 -0.35 1.90
C SER A 74 -36.65 0.04 1.10
N ARG A 75 -37.52 0.89 1.70
CA ARG A 75 -38.69 1.46 1.01
C ARG A 75 -38.37 2.76 0.27
N HIS A 76 -37.31 3.46 0.68
CA HIS A 76 -37.02 4.83 0.25
C HIS A 76 -35.60 4.98 -0.31
N GLN A 77 -34.95 3.90 -0.66
CA GLN A 77 -33.59 3.92 -1.18
C GLN A 77 -33.54 3.46 -2.62
N ILE A 78 -32.95 4.27 -3.47
CA ILE A 78 -32.67 3.92 -4.85
C ILE A 78 -31.21 3.43 -4.88
N GLY A 79 -31.01 2.19 -5.32
CA GLY A 79 -29.70 1.63 -5.52
C GLY A 79 -29.16 2.00 -6.90
N GLY A 80 -27.92 2.50 -6.93
CA GLY A 80 -27.24 2.82 -8.18
C GLY A 80 -25.78 3.17 -7.95
N PRO A 81 -24.95 3.19 -9.00
CA PRO A 81 -23.57 3.58 -8.91
C PRO A 81 -23.48 5.07 -8.51
N THR A 82 -22.73 5.37 -7.46
CA THR A 82 -22.45 6.76 -7.04
C THR A 82 -20.99 7.10 -7.31
N GLY A 83 -20.73 8.32 -7.82
CA GLY A 83 -19.36 8.79 -8.07
C GLY A 83 -18.49 8.80 -6.81
N ALA A 84 -19.08 9.10 -5.66
CA ALA A 84 -18.40 9.07 -4.39
C ALA A 84 -17.87 7.66 -4.04
N PHE A 85 -18.66 6.61 -4.33
CA PHE A 85 -18.23 5.23 -4.08
C PHE A 85 -17.09 4.79 -4.98
N VAL A 86 -17.10 5.23 -6.25
CA VAL A 86 -16.02 4.96 -7.21
C VAL A 86 -14.70 5.55 -6.70
N SER A 87 -14.73 6.79 -6.21
CA SER A 87 -13.55 7.45 -5.64
C SER A 87 -12.98 6.72 -4.43
N VAL A 88 -13.86 6.29 -3.51
CA VAL A 88 -13.45 5.50 -2.33
C VAL A 88 -12.87 4.15 -2.74
N LEU A 89 -13.52 3.45 -3.67
CA LEU A 89 -13.04 2.15 -4.15
C LEU A 89 -11.69 2.28 -4.88
N ALA A 90 -11.54 3.30 -5.73
CA ALA A 90 -10.29 3.59 -6.41
C ALA A 90 -9.16 3.88 -5.40
N ALA A 91 -9.44 4.66 -4.36
CA ALA A 91 -8.48 4.91 -3.29
C ALA A 91 -8.09 3.63 -2.55
N VAL A 92 -9.04 2.77 -2.19
CA VAL A 92 -8.78 1.49 -1.52
C VAL A 92 -7.95 0.55 -2.40
N LEU A 93 -8.30 0.44 -3.69
CA LEU A 93 -7.54 -0.37 -4.65
C LEU A 93 -6.12 0.17 -4.87
N PHE A 94 -5.98 1.50 -4.94
CA PHE A 94 -4.67 2.16 -5.01
C PHE A 94 -3.82 1.84 -3.78
N LEU A 95 -4.37 1.97 -2.57
CA LEU A 95 -3.68 1.65 -1.32
C LEU A 95 -3.22 0.18 -1.29
N ARG A 96 -4.10 -0.76 -1.67
CA ARG A 96 -3.74 -2.19 -1.75
C ARG A 96 -2.64 -2.45 -2.78
N ARG A 97 -2.69 -1.77 -3.93
CA ARG A 97 -1.64 -1.91 -4.96
C ARG A 97 -0.31 -1.35 -4.48
N MET A 98 -0.33 -0.22 -3.77
CA MET A 98 0.89 0.40 -3.21
C MET A 98 1.52 -0.45 -2.11
N GLU A 99 0.72 -1.16 -1.30
CA GLU A 99 1.24 -2.11 -0.31
C GLU A 99 2.10 -3.21 -0.93
N GLY A 100 1.73 -3.72 -2.11
CA GLY A 100 2.48 -4.73 -2.84
C GLY A 100 3.80 -4.25 -3.47
N VAL A 101 3.92 -2.94 -3.71
CA VAL A 101 5.09 -2.36 -4.43
C VAL A 101 6.31 -2.21 -3.52
N THR A 102 6.11 -1.89 -2.25
CA THR A 102 7.23 -1.80 -1.29
C THR A 102 7.74 -3.18 -0.91
N GLN A 103 9.02 -3.43 -1.05
CA GLN A 103 9.66 -4.66 -0.60
C GLN A 103 10.91 -4.33 0.21
N VAL A 104 11.11 -5.08 1.30
CA VAL A 104 12.33 -5.04 2.11
C VAL A 104 12.89 -6.46 2.09
N ARG A 105 14.08 -6.64 1.56
CA ARG A 105 14.71 -7.95 1.42
C ARG A 105 16.10 -7.94 2.03
N LEU A 106 16.46 -9.05 2.66
CA LEU A 106 17.84 -9.33 3.01
C LEU A 106 18.65 -9.46 1.72
N LEU A 107 19.71 -8.68 1.60
CA LEU A 107 20.58 -8.68 0.43
C LEU A 107 21.79 -9.56 0.69
N THR A 108 21.92 -10.60 -0.11
CA THR A 108 23.08 -11.51 -0.12
C THR A 108 23.75 -11.49 -1.50
N ALA A 109 24.99 -11.98 -1.57
CA ALA A 109 25.69 -12.10 -2.85
C ALA A 109 24.94 -12.96 -3.89
N GLU A 110 24.09 -13.88 -3.43
CA GLU A 110 23.34 -14.80 -4.28
C GLU A 110 22.07 -14.18 -4.86
N ASN A 111 21.39 -13.30 -4.08
CA ASN A 111 20.12 -12.69 -4.48
C ASN A 111 20.27 -11.26 -5.01
N ASP A 112 21.50 -10.75 -5.11
CA ASP A 112 21.75 -9.44 -5.69
C ASP A 112 21.64 -9.51 -7.22
N THR A 113 20.69 -8.77 -7.75
CA THR A 113 20.42 -8.65 -9.19
C THR A 113 21.17 -7.49 -9.85
N GLU A 114 21.87 -6.68 -9.05
CA GLU A 114 22.66 -5.57 -9.60
C GLU A 114 24.00 -6.05 -10.15
N THR A 115 24.51 -5.26 -11.09
CA THR A 115 25.80 -5.50 -11.77
C THR A 115 26.73 -4.30 -11.61
N GLY A 116 28.02 -4.52 -11.76
CA GLY A 116 29.04 -3.46 -11.69
C GLY A 116 29.33 -2.99 -10.26
N ALA A 117 29.75 -1.74 -10.12
CA ALA A 117 30.22 -1.15 -8.86
C ALA A 117 29.19 -1.20 -7.70
N ASN A 118 27.92 -1.28 -8.04
CA ASN A 118 26.86 -1.31 -7.03
C ASN A 118 26.46 -2.72 -6.59
N ALA A 119 26.98 -3.77 -7.22
CA ALA A 119 26.68 -5.15 -6.82
C ALA A 119 27.38 -5.47 -5.49
N VAL A 120 26.71 -6.25 -4.66
CA VAL A 120 27.30 -6.86 -3.45
C VAL A 120 28.06 -8.13 -3.83
N ARG A 121 27.68 -8.72 -4.98
CA ARG A 121 28.31 -9.92 -5.50
C ARG A 121 29.80 -9.69 -5.76
N GLY A 122 30.64 -10.51 -5.16
CA GLY A 122 32.10 -10.41 -5.28
C GLY A 122 32.74 -9.41 -4.31
N LYS A 123 31.96 -8.77 -3.44
CA LYS A 123 32.51 -7.92 -2.36
C LYS A 123 32.58 -8.70 -1.04
N ASP A 124 33.65 -8.45 -0.32
CA ASP A 124 33.83 -9.02 1.01
C ASP A 124 32.98 -8.27 2.03
N VAL A 125 31.92 -8.90 2.52
CA VAL A 125 31.03 -8.38 3.57
C VAL A 125 31.57 -8.85 4.92
N PRO A 126 32.01 -7.93 5.80
CA PRO A 126 32.56 -8.32 7.09
C PRO A 126 31.55 -9.11 7.95
N PRO A 127 32.02 -10.06 8.77
CA PRO A 127 31.15 -10.80 9.67
C PRO A 127 30.46 -9.85 10.66
N GLY A 128 29.15 -10.05 10.87
CA GLY A 128 28.32 -9.17 11.69
C GLY A 128 27.73 -7.96 10.96
N VAL A 129 27.97 -7.83 9.65
CA VAL A 129 27.30 -6.84 8.79
C VAL A 129 26.18 -7.51 8.02
N VAL A 130 25.00 -6.89 8.04
CA VAL A 130 23.82 -7.35 7.34
C VAL A 130 23.29 -6.24 6.44
N LEU A 131 22.95 -6.59 5.20
CA LEU A 131 22.44 -5.64 4.22
C LEU A 131 20.96 -5.88 3.96
N PHE A 132 20.19 -4.80 3.99
CA PHE A 132 18.79 -4.81 3.57
C PHE A 132 18.60 -3.90 2.36
N ARG A 133 17.93 -4.41 1.34
CA ARG A 133 17.50 -3.63 0.18
C ARG A 133 16.05 -3.23 0.35
N PHE A 134 15.80 -1.93 0.15
CA PHE A 134 14.46 -1.38 0.00
C PHE A 134 14.15 -1.18 -1.47
N GLU A 135 13.01 -1.65 -1.91
CA GLU A 135 12.50 -1.48 -3.27
C GLU A 135 11.11 -0.87 -3.23
N GLY A 136 10.89 0.17 -4.05
CA GLY A 136 9.63 0.90 -4.11
C GLY A 136 9.49 1.99 -3.07
N PRO A 137 8.36 2.73 -3.09
CA PRO A 137 8.12 3.87 -2.21
C PRO A 137 7.98 3.45 -0.74
N LEU A 138 8.64 4.17 0.15
CA LEU A 138 8.58 3.91 1.59
C LEU A 138 7.37 4.63 2.20
N LEU A 139 6.24 3.96 2.20
CA LEU A 139 4.94 4.46 2.66
C LEU A 139 4.47 3.66 3.90
N PHE A 140 3.23 3.87 4.32
CA PHE A 140 2.61 3.29 5.51
C PHE A 140 2.84 1.79 5.79
N ALA A 141 3.01 0.94 4.76
CA ALA A 141 3.27 -0.49 4.93
C ALA A 141 4.75 -0.86 5.12
N ALA A 142 5.66 0.10 5.00
CA ALA A 142 7.10 -0.16 5.06
C ALA A 142 7.57 -0.59 6.44
N ALA A 143 6.91 -0.11 7.51
CA ALA A 143 7.25 -0.43 8.89
C ALA A 143 7.18 -1.92 9.17
N GLU A 144 6.04 -2.53 8.86
CA GLU A 144 5.80 -3.96 9.11
C GLU A 144 6.79 -4.83 8.32
N LYS A 145 7.09 -4.43 7.07
CA LYS A 145 8.01 -5.17 6.22
C LYS A 145 9.46 -5.09 6.71
N LEU A 146 9.88 -3.92 7.18
CA LEU A 146 11.20 -3.75 7.78
C LEU A 146 11.30 -4.55 9.08
N GLU A 147 10.31 -4.46 9.95
CA GLU A 147 10.29 -5.22 11.19
C GLU A 147 10.28 -6.74 10.93
N PHE A 148 9.49 -7.20 9.97
CA PHE A 148 9.46 -8.58 9.56
C PHE A 148 10.83 -9.05 9.03
N ALA A 149 11.46 -8.27 8.16
CA ALA A 149 12.78 -8.60 7.60
C ALA A 149 13.85 -8.65 8.70
N LEU A 150 13.81 -7.73 9.66
CA LEU A 150 14.72 -7.73 10.81
C LEU A 150 14.50 -8.94 11.74
N ARG A 151 13.25 -9.33 11.97
CA ARG A 151 12.92 -10.51 12.80
C ARG A 151 13.26 -11.84 12.11
N ALA A 152 13.16 -11.90 10.79
CA ALA A 152 13.49 -13.08 10.00
C ALA A 152 15.02 -13.39 10.00
N HIS A 153 15.84 -12.39 10.33
CA HIS A 153 17.27 -12.58 10.45
C HIS A 153 17.60 -13.17 11.82
N THR A 154 18.09 -14.40 11.85
CA THR A 154 18.39 -15.16 13.08
C THR A 154 19.71 -14.76 13.76
N GLY A 155 20.55 -13.94 13.12
CA GLY A 155 21.81 -13.43 13.66
C GLY A 155 21.62 -12.20 14.53
N LYS A 156 22.65 -11.89 15.36
CA LYS A 156 22.77 -10.60 16.05
C LYS A 156 23.74 -9.72 15.24
N PRO A 157 23.28 -8.93 14.29
CA PRO A 157 24.15 -8.06 13.52
C PRO A 157 24.72 -6.97 14.43
N ARG A 158 25.97 -6.58 14.18
CA ARG A 158 26.58 -5.40 14.79
C ARG A 158 26.33 -4.16 13.96
N ILE A 159 26.20 -4.35 12.64
CA ILE A 159 25.94 -3.26 11.70
C ILE A 159 24.86 -3.71 10.71
N ILE A 160 23.93 -2.82 10.44
CA ILE A 160 22.92 -2.98 9.40
C ILE A 160 23.12 -1.88 8.36
N ILE A 161 23.24 -2.29 7.09
CA ILE A 161 23.33 -1.38 5.95
C ILE A 161 21.96 -1.37 5.26
N LEU A 162 21.31 -0.22 5.24
CA LEU A 162 20.04 0.01 4.56
C LEU A 162 20.29 0.59 3.17
N ARG A 163 20.03 -0.19 2.15
CA ARG A 163 20.23 0.23 0.77
C ARG A 163 18.95 0.84 0.21
N MET A 164 18.96 2.15 -0.04
CA MET A 164 17.79 2.94 -0.40
C MET A 164 17.79 3.45 -1.85
N ARG A 165 18.63 2.87 -2.72
CA ARG A 165 18.76 3.27 -4.12
C ARG A 165 17.44 3.23 -4.90
N HIS A 166 16.59 2.23 -4.61
CA HIS A 166 15.33 2.02 -5.28
C HIS A 166 14.12 2.53 -4.49
N VAL A 167 14.35 3.47 -3.57
CA VAL A 167 13.29 4.18 -2.84
C VAL A 167 13.09 5.56 -3.47
N PRO A 168 12.12 5.72 -4.38
CA PRO A 168 11.93 6.99 -5.09
C PRO A 168 11.28 8.05 -4.21
N MET A 169 10.51 7.65 -3.21
CA MET A 169 9.80 8.56 -2.31
C MET A 169 9.53 7.94 -0.95
N MET A 170 9.43 8.80 0.06
CA MET A 170 9.11 8.48 1.44
C MET A 170 8.06 9.48 1.94
N ASP A 171 7.02 8.99 2.61
CA ASP A 171 6.05 9.83 3.32
C ASP A 171 6.34 9.92 4.81
N ALA A 172 5.55 10.71 5.54
CA ALA A 172 5.71 10.87 6.98
C ALA A 172 5.52 9.56 7.75
N THR A 173 4.69 8.66 7.25
CA THR A 173 4.42 7.35 7.89
C THR A 173 5.59 6.40 7.68
N GLY A 174 6.13 6.34 6.45
CA GLY A 174 7.33 5.57 6.14
C GLY A 174 8.55 6.09 6.90
N MET A 175 8.66 7.42 7.03
CA MET A 175 9.70 8.06 7.84
C MET A 175 9.60 7.64 9.32
N LYS A 176 8.40 7.73 9.91
CA LYS A 176 8.18 7.33 11.30
C LYS A 176 8.48 5.85 11.54
N ALA A 177 8.13 5.02 10.57
CA ALA A 177 8.46 3.60 10.59
C ALA A 177 9.96 3.33 10.63
N LEU A 178 10.71 4.02 9.78
CA LEU A 178 12.17 3.92 9.75
C LEU A 178 12.81 4.43 11.06
N GLU A 179 12.29 5.52 11.60
CA GLU A 179 12.72 6.07 12.88
C GLU A 179 12.54 5.06 14.02
N VAL A 180 11.36 4.47 14.15
CA VAL A 180 11.07 3.45 15.19
C VAL A 180 11.99 2.23 15.05
N ALA A 181 12.20 1.77 13.81
CA ALA A 181 13.11 0.67 13.54
C ALA A 181 14.56 1.02 13.91
N TRP A 182 15.01 2.23 13.55
CA TRP A 182 16.33 2.71 13.91
C TRP A 182 16.51 2.83 15.44
N GLU A 183 15.52 3.39 16.16
CA GLU A 183 15.57 3.48 17.62
C GLU A 183 15.72 2.12 18.30
N LYS A 184 15.03 1.12 17.77
CA LYS A 184 15.14 -0.25 18.25
C LYS A 184 16.53 -0.81 18.01
N MET A 185 17.05 -0.69 16.79
CA MET A 185 18.39 -1.15 16.41
C MET A 185 19.47 -0.46 17.27
N ASN A 186 19.35 0.85 17.46
CA ASN A 186 20.28 1.64 18.27
C ASN A 186 20.27 1.23 19.75
N ARG A 187 19.08 0.93 20.32
CA ARG A 187 18.97 0.40 21.69
C ARG A 187 19.61 -0.98 21.84
N ASP A 188 19.54 -1.79 20.78
CA ASP A 188 20.16 -3.11 20.73
C ASP A 188 21.68 -3.05 20.44
N GLY A 189 22.25 -1.85 20.35
CA GLY A 189 23.68 -1.62 20.08
C GLY A 189 24.08 -1.87 18.63
N VAL A 190 23.11 -1.86 17.70
CA VAL A 190 23.33 -2.08 16.27
C VAL A 190 23.54 -0.74 15.57
N SER A 191 24.69 -0.57 14.93
CA SER A 191 24.94 0.62 14.09
C SER A 191 24.20 0.51 12.75
N VAL A 192 23.61 1.62 12.31
CA VAL A 192 22.88 1.70 11.04
C VAL A 192 23.62 2.58 10.06
N LEU A 193 23.89 2.06 8.88
CA LEU A 193 24.41 2.80 7.73
C LEU A 193 23.34 2.88 6.64
N VAL A 194 23.27 3.99 5.93
CA VAL A 194 22.34 4.20 4.82
C VAL A 194 23.12 4.41 3.54
N THR A 195 22.78 3.69 2.47
CA THR A 195 23.50 3.85 1.20
C THR A 195 22.60 4.22 0.04
N ALA A 196 23.18 4.98 -0.89
CA ALA A 196 22.58 5.35 -2.17
C ALA A 196 21.16 5.94 -2.03
N ILE A 197 20.92 6.73 -1.00
CA ILE A 197 19.62 7.35 -0.75
C ILE A 197 19.30 8.39 -1.84
N GLN A 198 18.04 8.39 -2.30
CA GLN A 198 17.53 9.34 -3.28
C GLN A 198 17.28 10.73 -2.65
N PRO A 199 17.27 11.82 -3.45
CA PRO A 199 17.13 13.18 -2.92
C PRO A 199 15.85 13.42 -2.09
N GLN A 200 14.70 12.87 -2.52
CA GLN A 200 13.44 13.08 -1.81
C GLN A 200 13.40 12.36 -0.44
N PRO A 201 13.72 11.06 -0.31
CA PRO A 201 13.87 10.41 1.00
C PRO A 201 14.92 11.08 1.89
N MET A 202 16.05 11.51 1.33
CA MET A 202 17.08 12.21 2.08
C MET A 202 16.55 13.52 2.67
N LYS A 203 15.80 14.29 1.89
CA LYS A 203 15.17 15.53 2.36
C LYS A 203 14.20 15.26 3.53
N VAL A 204 13.35 14.23 3.44
CA VAL A 204 12.40 13.87 4.50
C VAL A 204 13.13 13.45 5.77
N MET A 205 14.19 12.65 5.64
CA MET A 205 15.01 12.23 6.80
C MET A 205 15.74 13.41 7.43
N PHE A 206 16.19 14.37 6.64
CA PHE A 206 16.85 15.58 7.13
C PHE A 206 15.85 16.48 7.88
N GLU A 207 14.69 16.74 7.32
CA GLU A 207 13.61 17.55 7.93
C GLU A 207 13.07 16.94 9.22
N SER A 208 13.12 15.62 9.38
CA SER A 208 12.72 14.91 10.60
C SER A 208 13.80 14.89 11.69
N GLY A 209 15.03 15.33 11.41
CA GLY A 209 16.17 15.25 12.30
C GLY A 209 16.77 13.84 12.45
N LEU A 210 16.31 12.86 11.67
CA LEU A 210 16.85 11.49 11.75
C LEU A 210 18.28 11.41 11.21
N VAL A 211 18.64 12.25 10.25
CA VAL A 211 20.02 12.33 9.72
C VAL A 211 21.00 12.70 10.81
N ASP A 212 20.68 13.68 11.65
CA ASP A 212 21.55 14.10 12.75
C ASP A 212 21.69 13.00 13.82
N ARG A 213 20.63 12.26 14.05
CA ARG A 213 20.59 11.16 15.04
C ARG A 213 21.36 9.93 14.59
N ILE A 214 21.31 9.58 13.31
CA ILE A 214 22.10 8.50 12.70
C ILE A 214 23.57 8.94 12.57
N GLY A 215 23.79 10.23 12.31
CA GLY A 215 25.08 10.82 11.99
C GLY A 215 25.36 10.83 10.49
N MET A 216 25.72 11.99 9.94
CA MET A 216 25.94 12.19 8.50
C MET A 216 27.03 11.26 7.94
N ASP A 217 28.03 10.92 8.72
CA ASP A 217 29.11 9.98 8.35
C ASP A 217 28.61 8.56 8.05
N ASN A 218 27.39 8.24 8.46
CA ASN A 218 26.76 6.94 8.24
C ASN A 218 25.86 6.91 6.98
N PHE A 219 25.82 8.03 6.25
CA PHE A 219 25.19 8.12 4.93
C PHE A 219 26.25 8.01 3.85
N CYS A 220 26.27 6.89 3.15
CA CYS A 220 27.30 6.57 2.18
C CYS A 220 26.75 6.67 0.76
N PRO A 221 27.50 7.24 -0.19
CA PRO A 221 27.06 7.36 -1.60
C PRO A 221 26.79 5.99 -2.25
N ASP A 222 27.63 5.00 -1.94
CA ASP A 222 27.58 3.68 -2.53
C ASP A 222 27.84 2.56 -1.52
N ILE A 223 27.84 1.34 -1.99
CA ILE A 223 28.02 0.14 -1.16
C ILE A 223 29.48 -0.03 -0.69
N ASP A 224 30.47 0.41 -1.49
CA ASP A 224 31.87 0.28 -1.14
C ASP A 224 32.21 1.19 0.03
N ASP A 225 31.74 2.45 -0.01
CA ASP A 225 31.89 3.40 1.08
C ASP A 225 31.20 2.89 2.35
N ALA A 226 30.02 2.28 2.23
CA ALA A 226 29.31 1.71 3.37
C ALA A 226 30.05 0.51 3.98
N LEU A 227 30.61 -0.38 3.15
CA LEU A 227 31.41 -1.51 3.64
C LEU A 227 32.72 -1.02 4.28
N ASN A 228 33.37 -0.02 3.71
CA ASN A 228 34.54 0.60 4.30
C ASN A 228 34.24 1.27 5.64
N ARG A 229 33.11 1.98 5.72
CA ARG A 229 32.63 2.56 6.97
C ARG A 229 32.32 1.47 8.00
N ALA A 230 31.69 0.38 7.58
CA ALA A 230 31.38 -0.75 8.44
C ALA A 230 32.65 -1.39 9.02
N ARG A 231 33.70 -1.61 8.20
CA ARG A 231 34.99 -2.10 8.65
C ARG A 231 35.61 -1.19 9.70
N LYS A 232 35.56 0.12 9.47
CA LYS A 232 36.07 1.13 10.40
C LYS A 232 35.38 1.09 11.77
N ILE A 233 34.05 0.93 11.77
CA ILE A 233 33.25 0.78 13.00
C ILE A 233 33.57 -0.53 13.71
N LEU A 234 33.80 -1.61 12.97
CA LEU A 234 34.13 -2.94 13.53
C LEU A 234 35.60 -3.04 14.01
N GLY A 235 36.47 -2.10 13.64
CA GLY A 235 37.91 -2.15 13.93
C GLY A 235 38.61 -3.28 13.16
N VAL A 236 38.08 -3.67 12.00
CA VAL A 236 38.70 -4.69 11.11
C VAL A 236 39.45 -3.96 10.01
N GLU A 237 40.78 -4.11 10.00
CA GLU A 237 41.60 -3.62 8.90
C GLU A 237 41.31 -4.42 7.62
N TRP A 238 41.14 -3.70 6.53
CA TRP A 238 40.96 -4.30 5.22
C TRP A 238 42.35 -4.63 4.66
N ASP A 239 42.71 -5.90 4.67
CA ASP A 239 43.81 -6.41 3.86
C ASP A 239 43.32 -6.40 2.40
N GLY A 240 43.68 -5.32 1.69
CA GLY A 240 43.28 -5.12 0.31
C GLY A 240 43.56 -6.37 -0.50
N GLY A 241 42.51 -7.14 -0.80
CA GLY A 241 42.61 -8.38 -1.58
C GLY A 241 43.35 -8.13 -2.88
N LYS A 242 44.48 -8.78 -2.98
CA LYS A 242 45.28 -8.96 -4.22
C LYS A 242 44.48 -9.73 -5.25
#